data_6bee81a6df2a9d34a5d131bd3badac56
#
_entry.id   6bee81a6df2a9d34a5d131bd3badac56
#
_cell.length_a   1.000
_cell.length_b   1.000
_cell.length_c   1.000
_cell.angle_alpha   90.00
_cell.angle_beta   90.00
_cell.angle_gamma   90.00
#
_symmetry.space_group_name_H-M   'P 1'
#
loop_
_entity.id
_entity.type
_entity.pdbx_description
1 polymer ?
#
loop_
_entity_poly.entity_id
_entity_poly.type
_entity_poly.pdbx_seq_one_letter_code
_entity_poly.pdbx_strand_id
1 'polypeptide(L)'
;MKTFIKNYMKAVGVVCACMAAFPACTDMMETDSTTVGFEEDNRLDSPNDSLYSVLGILSQVQRLGDRYVLLGELRGDLMEATADAHVDIQEISNFSVSSGNEYASFYDYYNVINNCNYAIAKMDTNIVFYEDKVMIPEYAQIKVIRAWTYWQLALAAGKVSWIEEPVLSLEAALKEYPQKGLEDLAQLLIDDLTPYVGARALDYGTIDNFDSRKMFFPVDMVLGDLYLFLGRYADAATAYYRLIDKRKLTLTGANGYYWDNAARGSASGA
;
A
#
# COMPACT_ATOMS: atom_id res chain seq x y z
N MET A 1 69.79 -27.53 -12.40
CA MET A 1 68.49 -28.05 -11.93
C MET A 1 68.07 -27.52 -10.54
N LYS A 2 68.98 -27.55 -9.54
CA LYS A 2 68.63 -27.04 -8.15
C LYS A 2 68.30 -25.55 -8.10
N THR A 3 68.87 -24.71 -8.93
CA THR A 3 68.59 -23.23 -8.91
C THR A 3 67.25 -22.89 -9.55
N PHE A 4 66.82 -23.67 -10.54
CA PHE A 4 65.53 -23.48 -11.20
C PHE A 4 64.35 -23.83 -10.28
N ILE A 5 64.47 -24.92 -9.52
CA ILE A 5 63.45 -25.33 -8.53
C ILE A 5 63.34 -24.30 -7.39
N LYS A 6 64.45 -23.71 -6.94
CA LYS A 6 64.49 -22.74 -5.88
C LYS A 6 63.82 -21.41 -6.28
N ASN A 7 63.94 -21.00 -7.55
CA ASN A 7 63.28 -19.82 -8.09
C ASN A 7 61.75 -20.06 -8.33
N TYR A 8 61.39 -21.28 -8.74
CA TYR A 8 60.00 -21.65 -8.90
C TYR A 8 59.27 -21.70 -7.57
N MET A 9 59.88 -22.24 -6.52
CA MET A 9 59.31 -22.21 -5.15
C MET A 9 59.16 -20.81 -4.60
N LYS A 10 60.07 -19.88 -4.91
CA LYS A 10 59.93 -18.48 -4.51
C LYS A 10 58.78 -17.78 -5.25
N ALA A 11 58.61 -18.03 -6.54
CA ALA A 11 57.51 -17.49 -7.35
C ALA A 11 56.15 -18.00 -6.88
N VAL A 12 56.01 -19.29 -6.57
CA VAL A 12 54.80 -19.88 -6.01
C VAL A 12 54.49 -19.32 -4.62
N GLY A 13 55.49 -19.14 -3.77
CA GLY A 13 55.33 -18.51 -2.45
C GLY A 13 54.84 -17.07 -2.52
N VAL A 14 55.29 -16.27 -3.48
CA VAL A 14 54.81 -14.90 -3.69
C VAL A 14 53.40 -14.88 -4.22
N VAL A 15 53.01 -15.77 -5.13
CA VAL A 15 51.63 -15.88 -5.65
C VAL A 15 50.67 -16.33 -4.56
N CYS A 16 51.04 -17.28 -3.71
CA CYS A 16 50.22 -17.68 -2.57
C CYS A 16 50.09 -16.58 -1.51
N ALA A 17 51.15 -15.78 -1.26
CA ALA A 17 51.11 -14.64 -0.34
C ALA A 17 50.22 -13.50 -0.88
N CYS A 18 50.21 -13.27 -2.21
CA CYS A 18 49.28 -12.31 -2.83
C CYS A 18 47.82 -12.76 -2.78
N MET A 19 47.54 -14.07 -2.92
CA MET A 19 46.17 -14.59 -2.79
C MET A 19 45.63 -14.58 -1.33
N ALA A 20 46.54 -14.66 -0.35
CA ALA A 20 46.14 -14.55 1.07
C ALA A 20 45.94 -13.11 1.56
N ALA A 21 46.33 -12.10 0.75
CA ALA A 21 46.17 -10.66 1.08
C ALA A 21 44.85 -10.06 0.56
N PHE A 22 43.94 -10.86 0.00
CA PHE A 22 42.60 -10.40 -0.46
C PHE A 22 41.41 -10.93 0.36
N PRO A 23 41.41 -10.87 1.71
CA PRO A 23 40.16 -10.98 2.48
C PRO A 23 39.59 -9.64 2.89
N ALA A 24 39.85 -8.55 2.14
CA ALA A 24 39.55 -7.22 2.66
C ALA A 24 38.52 -6.43 1.85
N CYS A 25 37.72 -7.08 1.00
CA CYS A 25 36.75 -6.32 0.17
C CYS A 25 35.28 -6.65 0.39
N THR A 26 34.94 -7.54 1.32
CA THR A 26 33.52 -7.79 1.65
C THR A 26 32.96 -6.72 2.61
N ASP A 27 33.76 -6.25 3.56
CA ASP A 27 33.31 -5.25 4.55
C ASP A 27 33.25 -3.80 4.00
N MET A 28 33.90 -3.52 2.87
CA MET A 28 33.93 -2.20 2.25
C MET A 28 32.76 -1.95 1.29
N MET A 29 31.98 -2.97 0.93
CA MET A 29 30.80 -2.85 0.09
C MET A 29 29.49 -2.83 0.90
N GLU A 30 29.53 -3.13 2.16
CA GLU A 30 28.42 -2.90 3.10
C GLU A 30 28.58 -1.52 3.75
N THR A 31 28.52 -0.48 2.94
CA THR A 31 28.29 0.86 3.47
C THR A 31 26.79 0.93 3.70
N ASP A 32 26.39 0.91 4.97
CA ASP A 32 25.03 1.25 5.36
C ASP A 32 24.64 2.55 4.65
N SER A 33 23.54 2.52 3.91
CA SER A 33 23.06 3.68 3.18
C SER A 33 22.71 4.77 4.20
N THR A 34 23.55 5.78 4.34
CA THR A 34 23.26 6.95 5.18
C THR A 34 22.11 7.80 4.62
N THR A 35 21.61 7.50 3.42
CA THR A 35 20.55 8.25 2.74
C THR A 35 19.18 7.56 2.86
N VAL A 36 19.13 6.25 3.10
CA VAL A 36 17.90 5.49 3.38
C VAL A 36 18.25 4.48 4.46
N GLY A 37 18.34 4.94 5.68
CA GLY A 37 18.48 4.07 6.83
C GLY A 37 17.10 3.44 7.13
N PHE A 38 16.94 2.16 6.83
CA PHE A 38 15.90 1.32 7.45
C PHE A 38 16.40 0.86 8.83
N GLU A 39 17.09 1.74 9.55
CA GLU A 39 17.64 1.43 10.85
C GLU A 39 16.51 1.10 11.83
N GLU A 40 16.77 0.15 12.73
CA GLU A 40 15.83 -0.23 13.79
C GLU A 40 15.42 0.97 14.66
N ASP A 41 16.22 2.03 14.66
CA ASP A 41 16.02 3.27 15.43
C ASP A 41 15.16 4.33 14.72
N ASN A 42 14.80 4.15 13.44
CA ASN A 42 13.89 5.08 12.75
C ASN A 42 12.47 4.94 13.31
N ARG A 43 12.20 5.68 14.36
CA ARG A 43 10.87 5.83 14.92
C ARG A 43 10.16 6.99 14.22
N LEU A 44 8.89 6.80 13.93
CA LEU A 44 8.01 7.89 13.50
C LEU A 44 7.45 8.52 14.78
N ASP A 45 8.20 9.42 15.38
CA ASP A 45 7.93 9.98 16.70
C ASP A 45 7.57 11.47 16.68
N SER A 46 7.42 12.05 15.50
CA SER A 46 6.92 13.41 15.35
C SER A 46 5.66 13.48 14.48
N PRO A 47 4.78 14.50 14.71
CA PRO A 47 3.61 14.72 13.86
C PRO A 47 3.94 14.95 12.38
N ASN A 48 5.14 15.47 12.08
CA ASN A 48 5.59 15.65 10.71
C ASN A 48 5.93 14.32 10.05
N ASP A 49 6.60 13.41 10.77
CA ASP A 49 6.96 12.09 10.25
C ASP A 49 5.71 11.26 9.94
N SER A 50 4.69 11.34 10.80
CA SER A 50 3.41 10.67 10.57
C SER A 50 2.67 11.22 9.36
N LEU A 51 2.64 12.55 9.20
CA LEU A 51 2.06 13.21 8.03
C LEU A 51 2.76 12.80 6.75
N TYR A 52 4.10 12.88 6.71
CA TYR A 52 4.87 12.50 5.52
C TYR A 52 4.71 11.01 5.19
N SER A 53 4.59 10.15 6.20
CA SER A 53 4.30 8.73 6.00
C SER A 53 2.94 8.52 5.34
N VAL A 54 1.88 9.19 5.80
CA VAL A 54 0.55 9.13 5.19
C VAL A 54 0.59 9.61 3.74
N LEU A 55 1.21 10.76 3.46
CA LEU A 55 1.29 11.32 2.11
C LEU A 55 2.13 10.44 1.17
N GLY A 56 3.24 9.88 1.67
CA GLY A 56 4.06 8.93 0.92
C GLY A 56 3.29 7.66 0.54
N ILE A 57 2.51 7.10 1.48
CA ILE A 57 1.66 5.95 1.24
C ILE A 57 0.55 6.29 0.23
N LEU A 58 -0.12 7.44 0.37
CA LEU A 58 -1.14 7.90 -0.59
C LEU A 58 -0.58 8.05 -2.01
N SER A 59 0.67 8.50 -2.15
CA SER A 59 1.34 8.57 -3.46
C SER A 59 1.52 7.19 -4.11
N GLN A 60 1.70 6.13 -3.32
CA GLN A 60 1.73 4.76 -3.84
C GLN A 60 0.33 4.24 -4.17
N VAL A 61 -0.69 4.62 -3.39
CA VAL A 61 -2.10 4.28 -3.68
C VAL A 61 -2.54 4.82 -5.05
N GLN A 62 -2.03 5.98 -5.48
CA GLN A 62 -2.33 6.53 -6.81
C GLN A 62 -1.98 5.56 -7.95
N ARG A 63 -0.97 4.71 -7.79
CA ARG A 63 -0.60 3.68 -8.77
C ARG A 63 -1.65 2.57 -8.91
N LEU A 64 -2.54 2.45 -7.94
CA LEU A 64 -3.64 1.48 -7.96
C LEU A 64 -4.89 2.03 -8.68
N GLY A 65 -4.90 3.30 -9.08
CA GLY A 65 -6.09 3.96 -9.65
C GLY A 65 -6.62 3.24 -10.88
N ASP A 66 -5.76 2.95 -11.85
CA ASP A 66 -6.15 2.23 -13.06
C ASP A 66 -6.63 0.81 -12.74
N ARG A 67 -5.92 0.11 -11.84
CA ARG A 67 -6.29 -1.25 -11.41
C ARG A 67 -7.64 -1.27 -10.71
N TYR A 68 -7.90 -0.28 -9.84
CA TYR A 68 -9.18 -0.15 -9.15
C TYR A 68 -10.35 -0.02 -10.13
N VAL A 69 -10.21 0.85 -11.13
CA VAL A 69 -11.25 1.08 -12.13
C VAL A 69 -11.37 -0.12 -13.08
N LEU A 70 -10.27 -0.55 -13.69
CA LEU A 70 -10.32 -1.57 -14.73
C LEU A 70 -10.66 -2.96 -14.19
N LEU A 71 -10.07 -3.39 -13.09
CA LEU A 71 -10.37 -4.68 -12.50
C LEU A 71 -11.75 -4.72 -11.81
N GLY A 72 -12.30 -3.56 -11.45
CA GLY A 72 -13.66 -3.44 -10.95
C GLY A 72 -14.68 -3.40 -12.09
N GLU A 73 -14.63 -2.36 -12.89
CA GLU A 73 -15.71 -1.97 -13.80
C GLU A 73 -15.74 -2.75 -15.12
N LEU A 74 -14.57 -3.18 -15.66
CA LEU A 74 -14.53 -4.04 -16.87
C LEU A 74 -15.05 -5.46 -16.62
N ARG A 75 -15.06 -5.92 -15.37
CA ARG A 75 -15.65 -7.20 -14.99
C ARG A 75 -17.09 -7.07 -14.51
N GLY A 76 -17.60 -5.85 -14.45
CA GLY A 76 -18.98 -5.52 -14.13
C GLY A 76 -19.73 -5.02 -15.36
N ASP A 77 -20.85 -4.33 -15.13
CA ASP A 77 -21.75 -3.87 -16.20
C ASP A 77 -21.56 -2.38 -16.56
N LEU A 78 -20.57 -1.69 -15.97
CA LEU A 78 -20.39 -0.25 -16.15
C LEU A 78 -19.41 0.11 -17.26
N MET A 79 -18.52 -0.82 -17.65
CA MET A 79 -17.53 -0.60 -18.72
C MET A 79 -17.46 -1.80 -19.66
N GLU A 80 -17.14 -1.53 -20.91
CA GLU A 80 -16.93 -2.54 -21.94
C GLU A 80 -15.66 -2.20 -22.72
N ALA A 81 -14.84 -3.22 -23.03
CA ALA A 81 -13.67 -3.06 -23.87
C ALA A 81 -14.10 -2.90 -25.34
N THR A 82 -13.63 -1.85 -26.02
CA THR A 82 -13.83 -1.71 -27.46
C THR A 82 -12.99 -2.71 -28.25
N ALA A 83 -13.34 -2.96 -29.51
CA ALA A 83 -12.60 -3.87 -30.37
C ALA A 83 -11.12 -3.45 -30.59
N ASP A 84 -10.84 -2.14 -30.47
CA ASP A 84 -9.50 -1.56 -30.63
C ASP A 84 -8.77 -1.36 -29.31
N ALA A 85 -9.34 -1.81 -28.16
CA ALA A 85 -8.69 -1.73 -26.87
C ALA A 85 -7.42 -2.59 -26.85
N HIS A 86 -6.46 -2.21 -25.98
CA HIS A 86 -5.26 -3.03 -25.77
C HIS A 86 -5.64 -4.45 -25.34
N VAL A 87 -4.83 -5.43 -25.72
CA VAL A 87 -5.11 -6.86 -25.46
C VAL A 87 -5.33 -7.14 -23.98
N ASP A 88 -4.57 -6.48 -23.08
CA ASP A 88 -4.70 -6.66 -21.63
C ASP A 88 -6.09 -6.24 -21.13
N ILE A 89 -6.65 -5.17 -21.68
CA ILE A 89 -7.99 -4.70 -21.34
C ILE A 89 -9.07 -5.65 -21.88
N GLN A 90 -8.88 -6.17 -23.09
CA GLN A 90 -9.78 -7.17 -23.67
C GLN A 90 -9.76 -8.47 -22.86
N GLU A 91 -8.59 -8.92 -22.39
CA GLU A 91 -8.47 -10.10 -21.53
C GLU A 91 -9.23 -9.93 -20.19
N ILE A 92 -9.15 -8.73 -19.58
CA ILE A 92 -9.91 -8.44 -18.34
C ILE A 92 -11.41 -8.50 -18.61
N SER A 93 -11.89 -7.82 -19.66
CA SER A 93 -13.30 -7.79 -20.04
C SER A 93 -13.85 -9.19 -20.38
N ASN A 94 -13.02 -10.06 -20.95
CA ASN A 94 -13.37 -11.43 -21.33
C ASN A 94 -13.12 -12.46 -20.22
N PHE A 95 -12.70 -12.05 -19.00
CA PHE A 95 -12.36 -12.94 -17.89
C PHE A 95 -11.28 -13.97 -18.24
N SER A 96 -10.33 -13.62 -19.09
CA SER A 96 -9.28 -14.51 -19.61
C SER A 96 -7.88 -13.94 -19.43
N VAL A 97 -7.64 -13.32 -18.27
CA VAL A 97 -6.38 -12.66 -17.95
C VAL A 97 -5.20 -13.65 -17.97
N SER A 98 -4.25 -13.41 -18.86
CA SER A 98 -3.03 -14.20 -19.00
C SER A 98 -1.97 -13.79 -17.95
N SER A 99 -0.98 -14.66 -17.72
CA SER A 99 0.12 -14.35 -16.81
C SER A 99 1.04 -13.23 -17.30
N GLY A 100 0.98 -12.88 -18.57
CA GLY A 100 1.72 -11.79 -19.19
C GLY A 100 0.99 -10.45 -19.15
N ASN A 101 -0.27 -10.44 -18.72
CA ASN A 101 -1.08 -9.24 -18.62
C ASN A 101 -0.52 -8.32 -17.51
N GLU A 102 -0.39 -7.02 -17.80
CA GLU A 102 0.16 -6.06 -16.83
C GLU A 102 -0.66 -5.95 -15.54
N TYR A 103 -1.97 -6.21 -15.60
CA TYR A 103 -2.88 -6.17 -14.46
C TYR A 103 -2.88 -7.46 -13.63
N ALA A 104 -2.23 -8.52 -14.10
CA ALA A 104 -2.07 -9.78 -13.36
C ALA A 104 -1.09 -9.69 -12.18
N SER A 105 -0.23 -8.66 -12.17
CA SER A 105 0.73 -8.43 -11.09
C SER A 105 0.08 -7.73 -9.90
N PHE A 106 0.26 -8.27 -8.70
CA PHE A 106 -0.22 -7.69 -7.44
C PHE A 106 0.88 -6.94 -6.67
N TYR A 107 2.03 -6.69 -7.30
CA TYR A 107 3.19 -6.04 -6.68
C TYR A 107 2.83 -4.68 -6.07
N ASP A 108 2.11 -3.82 -6.79
CA ASP A 108 1.77 -2.47 -6.33
C ASP A 108 0.87 -2.49 -5.09
N TYR A 109 -0.05 -3.48 -4.99
CA TYR A 109 -0.87 -3.67 -3.79
C TYR A 109 -0.02 -4.02 -2.57
N TYR A 110 0.86 -5.01 -2.69
CA TYR A 110 1.74 -5.41 -1.59
C TYR A 110 2.78 -4.34 -1.26
N ASN A 111 3.18 -3.50 -2.21
CA ASN A 111 4.03 -2.35 -1.94
C ASN A 111 3.33 -1.34 -1.01
N VAL A 112 2.06 -0.99 -1.29
CA VAL A 112 1.26 -0.13 -0.40
C VAL A 112 1.09 -0.80 0.98
N ILE A 113 0.73 -2.08 1.02
CA ILE A 113 0.55 -2.84 2.27
C ILE A 113 1.82 -2.83 3.10
N ASN A 114 2.98 -3.08 2.48
CA ASN A 114 4.27 -3.11 3.18
C ASN A 114 4.65 -1.74 3.75
N ASN A 115 4.42 -0.67 3.02
CA ASN A 115 4.62 0.69 3.52
C ASN A 115 3.69 1.01 4.69
N CYS A 116 2.43 0.56 4.63
CA CYS A 116 1.51 0.67 5.77
C CYS A 116 2.01 -0.12 6.99
N ASN A 117 2.45 -1.37 6.79
CA ASN A 117 2.97 -2.21 7.86
C ASN A 117 4.20 -1.59 8.52
N TYR A 118 5.12 -1.02 7.71
CA TYR A 118 6.29 -0.30 8.22
C TYR A 118 5.88 0.89 9.09
N ALA A 119 5.00 1.75 8.59
CA ALA A 119 4.54 2.92 9.33
C ALA A 119 3.80 2.53 10.63
N ILE A 120 2.94 1.50 10.58
CA ILE A 120 2.24 0.96 11.75
C ILE A 120 3.22 0.45 12.81
N ALA A 121 4.27 -0.26 12.39
CA ALA A 121 5.27 -0.82 13.31
C ALA A 121 6.18 0.24 13.95
N LYS A 122 6.41 1.37 13.27
CA LYS A 122 7.35 2.41 13.71
C LYS A 122 6.69 3.60 14.41
N MET A 123 5.40 3.83 14.21
CA MET A 123 4.69 4.99 14.74
C MET A 123 4.38 4.83 16.24
N ASP A 124 4.84 5.77 17.06
CA ASP A 124 4.51 5.80 18.50
C ASP A 124 3.16 6.49 18.74
N THR A 125 2.12 5.70 18.95
CA THR A 125 0.76 6.17 19.24
C THR A 125 0.57 6.68 20.66
N ASN A 126 1.59 6.63 21.52
CA ASN A 126 1.52 7.09 22.91
C ASN A 126 1.98 8.54 23.10
N ILE A 127 2.46 9.17 22.03
CA ILE A 127 2.86 10.58 22.08
C ILE A 127 1.62 11.44 22.36
N VAL A 128 1.70 12.19 23.47
CA VAL A 128 0.62 13.08 23.94
C VAL A 128 1.06 14.52 23.83
N PHE A 129 0.19 15.37 23.28
CA PHE A 129 0.36 16.81 23.24
C PHE A 129 -0.95 17.47 23.68
N TYR A 130 -0.92 18.30 24.73
CA TYR A 130 -2.11 18.90 25.35
C TYR A 130 -3.24 17.88 25.65
N GLU A 131 -2.87 16.74 26.30
CA GLU A 131 -3.78 15.64 26.67
C GLU A 131 -4.30 14.78 25.49
N ASP A 132 -4.05 15.16 24.23
CA ASP A 132 -4.45 14.41 23.05
C ASP A 132 -3.32 13.49 22.56
N LYS A 133 -3.66 12.26 22.17
CA LYS A 133 -2.77 11.35 21.44
C LYS A 133 -2.68 11.80 19.99
N VAL A 134 -1.66 12.60 19.70
CA VAL A 134 -1.59 13.35 18.42
C VAL A 134 -1.34 12.49 17.19
N MET A 135 -0.82 11.26 17.36
CA MET A 135 -0.49 10.36 16.25
C MET A 135 -1.67 9.45 15.83
N ILE A 136 -2.73 9.37 16.63
CA ILE A 136 -3.86 8.46 16.36
C ILE A 136 -4.57 8.74 15.03
N PRO A 137 -4.81 10.00 14.61
CA PRO A 137 -5.47 10.28 13.35
C PRO A 137 -4.72 9.74 12.13
N GLU A 138 -3.39 9.96 12.08
CA GLU A 138 -2.52 9.48 11.01
C GLU A 138 -2.39 7.95 11.05
N TYR A 139 -2.22 7.38 12.24
CA TYR A 139 -2.19 5.94 12.44
C TYR A 139 -3.49 5.27 11.95
N ALA A 140 -4.64 5.81 12.33
CA ALA A 140 -5.93 5.34 11.86
C ALA A 140 -6.05 5.42 10.33
N GLN A 141 -5.55 6.51 9.73
CA GLN A 141 -5.53 6.67 8.28
C GLN A 141 -4.69 5.60 7.59
N ILE A 142 -3.51 5.28 8.14
CA ILE A 142 -2.65 4.21 7.58
C ILE A 142 -3.33 2.85 7.70
N LYS A 143 -3.99 2.56 8.83
CA LYS A 143 -4.80 1.35 9.02
C LYS A 143 -5.91 1.23 7.98
N VAL A 144 -6.62 2.32 7.71
CA VAL A 144 -7.70 2.35 6.70
C VAL A 144 -7.17 2.13 5.29
N ILE A 145 -6.06 2.78 4.92
CA ILE A 145 -5.43 2.59 3.61
C ILE A 145 -5.00 1.13 3.44
N ARG A 146 -4.38 0.52 4.48
CA ARG A 146 -4.01 -0.89 4.46
C ARG A 146 -5.23 -1.79 4.24
N ALA A 147 -6.28 -1.55 4.99
CA ALA A 147 -7.51 -2.34 4.92
C ALA A 147 -8.18 -2.21 3.53
N TRP A 148 -8.30 -0.99 3.02
CA TRP A 148 -8.84 -0.75 1.68
C TRP A 148 -8.00 -1.46 0.61
N THR A 149 -6.67 -1.36 0.70
CA THR A 149 -5.75 -1.98 -0.26
C THR A 149 -5.87 -3.51 -0.24
N TYR A 150 -5.92 -4.13 0.94
CA TYR A 150 -6.17 -5.57 1.07
C TYR A 150 -7.53 -5.96 0.50
N TRP A 151 -8.56 -5.15 0.74
CA TRP A 151 -9.90 -5.42 0.25
C TRP A 151 -9.94 -5.39 -1.29
N GLN A 152 -9.35 -4.36 -1.91
CA GLN A 152 -9.26 -4.28 -3.38
C GLN A 152 -8.45 -5.45 -3.97
N LEU A 153 -7.33 -5.79 -3.36
CA LEU A 153 -6.53 -6.93 -3.76
C LEU A 153 -7.34 -8.24 -3.68
N ALA A 154 -8.09 -8.45 -2.61
CA ALA A 154 -8.89 -9.65 -2.44
C ALA A 154 -10.05 -9.75 -3.44
N LEU A 155 -10.69 -8.63 -3.77
CA LEU A 155 -11.72 -8.57 -4.83
C LEU A 155 -11.12 -8.91 -6.21
N ALA A 156 -9.86 -8.56 -6.45
CA ALA A 156 -9.17 -8.91 -7.69
C ALA A 156 -8.68 -10.35 -7.75
N ALA A 157 -8.12 -10.87 -6.64
CA ALA A 157 -7.40 -12.15 -6.57
C ALA A 157 -8.21 -13.31 -5.95
N GLY A 158 -9.27 -13.03 -5.21
CA GLY A 158 -10.08 -14.01 -4.46
C GLY A 158 -9.44 -14.43 -3.12
N LYS A 159 -8.15 -14.70 -3.09
CA LYS A 159 -7.37 -15.01 -1.87
C LYS A 159 -6.11 -14.19 -1.83
N VAL A 160 -5.69 -13.79 -0.63
CA VAL A 160 -4.51 -12.94 -0.42
C VAL A 160 -3.63 -13.49 0.70
N SER A 161 -2.32 -13.28 0.58
CA SER A 161 -1.38 -13.52 1.67
C SER A 161 -1.55 -12.42 2.72
N TRP A 162 -1.88 -12.82 3.95
CA TRP A 162 -2.01 -11.86 5.06
C TRP A 162 -0.66 -11.62 5.72
N ILE A 163 -0.16 -10.38 5.60
CA ILE A 163 1.15 -9.94 6.09
C ILE A 163 0.93 -8.76 7.03
N GLU A 164 1.22 -8.94 8.32
CA GLU A 164 1.02 -7.91 9.35
C GLU A 164 2.28 -7.11 9.63
N GLU A 165 3.45 -7.74 9.46
CA GLU A 165 4.75 -7.13 9.73
C GLU A 165 5.38 -6.58 8.45
N PRO A 166 6.25 -5.56 8.56
CA PRO A 166 6.97 -5.06 7.40
C PRO A 166 7.96 -6.11 6.86
N VAL A 167 7.92 -6.33 5.56
CA VAL A 167 8.84 -7.22 4.83
C VAL A 167 10.05 -6.39 4.40
N LEU A 168 11.16 -6.50 5.14
CA LEU A 168 12.36 -5.69 4.96
C LEU A 168 13.58 -6.50 4.52
N SER A 169 13.45 -7.82 4.40
CA SER A 169 14.55 -8.70 3.98
C SER A 169 14.10 -9.72 2.95
N LEU A 170 15.05 -10.28 2.21
CA LEU A 170 14.77 -11.37 1.28
C LEU A 170 14.22 -12.61 2.00
N GLU A 171 14.72 -12.91 3.20
CA GLU A 171 14.23 -14.02 4.02
C GLU A 171 12.74 -13.84 4.36
N ALA A 172 12.34 -12.64 4.80
CA ALA A 172 10.94 -12.31 5.07
C ALA A 172 10.10 -12.39 3.78
N ALA A 173 10.63 -11.96 2.63
CA ALA A 173 9.92 -12.02 1.36
C ALA A 173 9.69 -13.45 0.84
N LEU A 174 10.55 -14.40 1.22
CA LEU A 174 10.45 -15.81 0.85
C LEU A 174 9.63 -16.65 1.85
N LYS A 175 9.18 -16.06 2.95
CA LYS A 175 8.37 -16.74 3.95
C LYS A 175 6.96 -17.02 3.40
N GLU A 176 6.41 -18.18 3.76
CA GLU A 176 5.00 -18.47 3.51
C GLU A 176 4.11 -17.73 4.52
N TYR A 177 3.15 -16.96 4.01
CA TYR A 177 2.18 -16.22 4.81
C TYR A 177 0.81 -16.89 4.73
N PRO A 178 -0.01 -16.83 5.82
CA PRO A 178 -1.35 -17.41 5.81
C PRO A 178 -2.22 -16.76 4.74
N GLN A 179 -2.95 -17.60 4.00
CA GLN A 179 -3.88 -17.15 2.96
C GLN A 179 -5.25 -16.87 3.59
N LYS A 180 -5.87 -15.74 3.21
CA LYS A 180 -7.20 -15.33 3.62
C LYS A 180 -8.13 -15.23 2.41
N GLY A 181 -9.29 -15.82 2.51
CA GLY A 181 -10.40 -15.63 1.57
C GLY A 181 -11.18 -14.36 1.91
N LEU A 182 -12.13 -13.99 1.04
CA LEU A 182 -12.89 -12.74 1.14
C LEU A 182 -13.61 -12.58 2.48
N GLU A 183 -14.34 -13.61 2.95
CA GLU A 183 -15.13 -13.54 4.18
C GLU A 183 -14.25 -13.41 5.42
N ASP A 184 -13.22 -14.27 5.54
CA ASP A 184 -12.27 -14.24 6.66
C ASP A 184 -11.50 -12.92 6.69
N LEU A 185 -11.09 -12.41 5.52
CA LEU A 185 -10.40 -11.14 5.39
C LEU A 185 -11.30 -9.98 5.78
N ALA A 186 -12.55 -9.96 5.31
CA ALA A 186 -13.49 -8.89 5.65
C ALA A 186 -13.71 -8.79 7.16
N GLN A 187 -13.91 -9.93 7.85
CA GLN A 187 -14.04 -9.92 9.31
C GLN A 187 -12.77 -9.43 10.00
N LEU A 188 -11.60 -9.89 9.56
CA LEU A 188 -10.31 -9.48 10.12
C LEU A 188 -10.07 -7.97 9.95
N LEU A 189 -10.42 -7.41 8.79
CA LEU A 189 -10.30 -5.97 8.51
C LEU A 189 -11.28 -5.15 9.35
N ILE A 190 -12.49 -5.65 9.59
CA ILE A 190 -13.47 -5.04 10.50
C ILE A 190 -12.90 -4.96 11.93
N ASP A 191 -12.35 -6.07 12.42
CA ASP A 191 -11.77 -6.13 13.75
C ASP A 191 -10.56 -5.18 13.90
N ASP A 192 -9.73 -5.07 12.86
CA ASP A 192 -8.58 -4.16 12.82
C ASP A 192 -8.99 -2.68 12.77
N LEU A 193 -10.12 -2.34 12.14
CA LEU A 193 -10.58 -0.96 11.97
C LEU A 193 -11.52 -0.46 13.07
N THR A 194 -12.27 -1.34 13.71
CA THR A 194 -13.28 -0.97 14.72
C THR A 194 -12.74 -0.07 15.85
N PRO A 195 -11.50 -0.27 16.37
CA PRO A 195 -10.94 0.61 17.41
C PRO A 195 -10.77 2.07 16.98
N TYR A 196 -10.75 2.34 15.68
CA TYR A 196 -10.52 3.67 15.12
C TYR A 196 -11.82 4.38 14.66
N VAL A 197 -12.99 3.79 14.93
CA VAL A 197 -14.28 4.44 14.71
C VAL A 197 -14.35 5.70 15.56
N GLY A 198 -14.60 6.84 14.91
CA GLY A 198 -14.62 8.14 15.57
C GLY A 198 -13.27 8.82 15.72
N ALA A 199 -12.18 8.22 15.25
CA ALA A 199 -10.90 8.92 15.15
C ALA A 199 -11.06 10.23 14.37
N ARG A 200 -10.33 11.25 14.80
CA ARG A 200 -10.37 12.57 14.16
C ARG A 200 -9.95 12.44 12.68
N ALA A 201 -10.76 13.02 11.80
CA ALA A 201 -10.41 13.09 10.39
C ALA A 201 -9.19 13.98 10.18
N LEU A 202 -8.32 13.59 9.26
CA LEU A 202 -7.22 14.44 8.84
C LEU A 202 -7.77 15.64 8.04
N ASP A 203 -7.25 16.82 8.36
CA ASP A 203 -7.58 18.07 7.71
C ASP A 203 -6.35 18.99 7.76
N TYR A 204 -5.74 19.19 6.62
CA TYR A 204 -4.58 20.07 6.45
C TYR A 204 -4.94 21.32 5.63
N GLY A 205 -6.23 21.67 5.61
CA GLY A 205 -6.73 22.81 4.86
C GLY A 205 -6.78 22.58 3.35
N THR A 206 -6.63 23.67 2.61
CA THR A 206 -6.65 23.67 1.14
C THR A 206 -5.22 23.62 0.60
N ILE A 207 -4.92 22.62 -0.22
CA ILE A 207 -3.65 22.43 -0.90
C ILE A 207 -3.92 22.57 -2.41
N ASP A 208 -3.30 23.54 -3.07
CA ASP A 208 -3.48 23.84 -4.52
C ASP A 208 -4.96 23.89 -4.95
N ASN A 209 -5.78 24.63 -4.19
CA ASN A 209 -7.22 24.75 -4.36
C ASN A 209 -8.02 23.45 -4.14
N PHE A 210 -7.40 22.41 -3.62
CA PHE A 210 -8.05 21.14 -3.31
C PHE A 210 -8.22 20.97 -1.79
N ASP A 211 -9.41 20.61 -1.34
CA ASP A 211 -9.70 20.32 0.06
C ASP A 211 -9.03 19.01 0.47
N SER A 212 -8.01 19.08 1.35
CA SER A 212 -7.22 17.93 1.76
C SER A 212 -8.04 16.81 2.39
N ARG A 213 -9.18 17.11 2.99
CA ARG A 213 -10.09 16.11 3.58
C ARG A 213 -10.56 15.07 2.55
N LYS A 214 -10.61 15.45 1.27
CA LYS A 214 -11.01 14.56 0.16
C LYS A 214 -9.93 13.57 -0.26
N MET A 215 -8.70 13.73 0.24
CA MET A 215 -7.59 12.81 -0.04
C MET A 215 -7.60 11.59 0.88
N PHE A 216 -8.32 11.65 1.99
CA PHE A 216 -8.24 10.66 3.06
C PHE A 216 -9.43 9.71 3.06
N PHE A 217 -9.13 8.44 3.37
CA PHE A 217 -10.14 7.39 3.45
C PHE A 217 -10.85 7.43 4.81
N PRO A 218 -12.16 7.59 4.86
CA PRO A 218 -12.89 7.46 6.12
C PRO A 218 -12.94 6.01 6.62
N VAL A 219 -12.68 5.78 7.91
CA VAL A 219 -12.84 4.47 8.55
C VAL A 219 -14.23 3.88 8.29
N ASP A 220 -15.25 4.70 8.49
CA ASP A 220 -16.66 4.30 8.35
C ASP A 220 -17.04 3.93 6.90
N MET A 221 -16.34 4.45 5.89
CA MET A 221 -16.55 4.06 4.50
C MET A 221 -16.12 2.59 4.28
N VAL A 222 -14.89 2.27 4.65
CA VAL A 222 -14.36 0.91 4.47
C VAL A 222 -15.12 -0.10 5.34
N LEU A 223 -15.45 0.26 6.58
CA LEU A 223 -16.29 -0.59 7.44
C LEU A 223 -17.67 -0.81 6.82
N GLY A 224 -18.29 0.21 6.25
CA GLY A 224 -19.58 0.10 5.58
C GLY A 224 -19.54 -0.90 4.43
N ASP A 225 -18.53 -0.84 3.59
CA ASP A 225 -18.33 -1.75 2.46
C ASP A 225 -18.12 -3.20 2.92
N LEU A 226 -17.28 -3.41 3.95
CA LEU A 226 -17.01 -4.72 4.52
C LEU A 226 -18.26 -5.33 5.18
N TYR A 227 -19.03 -4.54 5.95
CA TYR A 227 -20.27 -4.98 6.54
C TYR A 227 -21.32 -5.33 5.47
N LEU A 228 -21.42 -4.50 4.42
CA LEU A 228 -22.33 -4.73 3.30
C LEU A 228 -22.01 -6.06 2.61
N PHE A 229 -20.74 -6.34 2.36
CA PHE A 229 -20.29 -7.59 1.76
C PHE A 229 -20.66 -8.81 2.62
N LEU A 230 -20.51 -8.72 3.95
CA LEU A 230 -20.88 -9.79 4.88
C LEU A 230 -22.39 -9.90 5.13
N GLY A 231 -23.24 -9.13 4.44
CA GLY A 231 -24.69 -9.09 4.66
C GLY A 231 -25.11 -8.47 5.99
N ARG A 232 -24.22 -7.78 6.70
CA ARG A 232 -24.45 -7.09 7.96
C ARG A 232 -25.05 -5.70 7.71
N TYR A 233 -26.23 -5.66 7.10
CA TYR A 233 -26.83 -4.43 6.57
C TYR A 233 -27.10 -3.36 7.63
N ALA A 234 -27.45 -3.71 8.85
CA ALA A 234 -27.69 -2.77 9.94
C ALA A 234 -26.37 -2.05 10.36
N ASP A 235 -25.26 -2.80 10.42
CA ASP A 235 -23.95 -2.27 10.74
C ASP A 235 -23.44 -1.38 9.61
N ALA A 236 -23.63 -1.83 8.35
CA ALA A 236 -23.28 -1.04 7.16
C ALA A 236 -24.05 0.31 7.14
N ALA A 237 -25.36 0.26 7.35
CA ALA A 237 -26.20 1.46 7.42
C ALA A 237 -25.73 2.41 8.53
N THR A 238 -25.33 1.88 9.68
CA THR A 238 -24.80 2.67 10.79
C THR A 238 -23.47 3.34 10.44
N ALA A 239 -22.56 2.63 9.78
CA ALA A 239 -21.28 3.17 9.33
C ALA A 239 -21.49 4.30 8.29
N TYR A 240 -22.30 4.07 7.27
CA TYR A 240 -22.58 5.09 6.25
C TYR A 240 -23.36 6.29 6.82
N TYR A 241 -24.27 6.07 7.78
CA TYR A 241 -24.94 7.17 8.45
C TYR A 241 -23.97 8.09 9.20
N ARG A 242 -22.92 7.53 9.83
CA ARG A 242 -21.88 8.34 10.47
C ARG A 242 -21.11 9.20 9.47
N LEU A 243 -20.93 8.77 8.22
CA LEU A 243 -20.32 9.59 7.16
C LEU A 243 -21.20 10.79 6.82
N ILE A 244 -22.51 10.56 6.69
CA ILE A 244 -23.48 11.62 6.34
C ILE A 244 -23.61 12.60 7.48
N ASP A 245 -23.82 12.12 8.70
CA ASP A 245 -24.11 12.96 9.87
C ASP A 245 -22.86 13.69 10.39
N LYS A 246 -21.77 12.96 10.69
CA LYS A 246 -20.60 13.54 11.35
C LYS A 246 -19.63 14.20 10.37
N ARG A 247 -19.45 13.65 9.18
CA ARG A 247 -18.54 14.20 8.17
C ARG A 247 -19.25 15.15 7.21
N LYS A 248 -20.58 15.28 7.30
CA LYS A 248 -21.39 16.13 6.42
C LYS A 248 -21.15 15.82 4.94
N LEU A 249 -20.88 14.56 4.63
CA LEU A 249 -20.79 14.11 3.25
C LEU A 249 -22.20 14.10 2.66
N THR A 250 -22.33 14.68 1.49
CA THR A 250 -23.60 14.68 0.75
C THR A 250 -23.56 13.62 -0.33
N LEU A 251 -24.66 12.88 -0.48
CA LEU A 251 -24.86 12.05 -1.65
C LEU A 251 -24.95 12.97 -2.87
N THR A 252 -24.13 12.71 -3.90
CA THR A 252 -24.28 13.38 -5.18
C THR A 252 -25.60 12.97 -5.77
N GLY A 253 -26.46 13.95 -6.07
CA GLY A 253 -27.76 13.68 -6.65
C GLY A 253 -27.66 12.84 -7.93
N ALA A 254 -28.69 12.08 -8.24
CA ALA A 254 -28.80 11.16 -9.36
C ALA A 254 -28.64 11.81 -10.78
N ASN A 255 -28.33 13.09 -10.85
CA ASN A 255 -28.28 13.87 -12.09
C ASN A 255 -26.97 13.70 -12.89
N GLY A 256 -26.21 12.60 -12.72
CA GLY A 256 -25.12 12.25 -13.62
C GLY A 256 -24.00 13.31 -13.77
N TYR A 257 -24.14 14.49 -13.17
CA TYR A 257 -23.26 15.64 -13.38
C TYR A 257 -21.79 15.36 -13.12
N TYR A 258 -21.50 14.55 -12.12
CA TYR A 258 -20.11 14.16 -11.82
C TYR A 258 -19.57 13.09 -12.77
N TRP A 259 -20.40 12.12 -13.15
CA TRP A 259 -20.04 11.09 -14.12
C TRP A 259 -19.85 11.67 -15.50
N ASP A 260 -20.76 12.56 -15.95
CA ASP A 260 -20.63 13.23 -17.23
C ASP A 260 -19.39 14.12 -17.34
N ASN A 261 -18.99 14.79 -16.27
CA ASN A 261 -17.80 15.64 -16.28
C ASN A 261 -16.50 14.83 -16.11
N ALA A 262 -16.51 13.75 -15.34
CA ALA A 262 -15.37 12.84 -15.22
C ALA A 262 -15.17 12.02 -16.51
N ALA A 263 -16.24 11.52 -17.11
CA ALA A 263 -16.19 10.73 -18.34
C ALA A 263 -15.87 11.56 -19.60
N ARG A 264 -16.29 12.85 -19.64
CA ARG A 264 -15.97 13.73 -20.77
C ARG A 264 -14.57 14.29 -20.74
N GLY A 265 -13.77 13.98 -19.67
CA GLY A 265 -12.48 14.60 -19.46
C GLY A 265 -12.58 16.10 -19.70
N SER A 266 -12.06 16.98 -18.92
CA SER A 266 -12.16 18.42 -19.15
C SER A 266 -11.64 18.81 -20.55
N ALA A 267 -12.45 18.59 -21.56
CA ALA A 267 -12.26 19.09 -22.93
C ALA A 267 -12.55 20.59 -23.01
N SER A 268 -12.51 21.31 -21.88
CA SER A 268 -12.65 22.76 -21.83
C SER A 268 -11.35 23.39 -21.36
N GLY A 269 -10.29 23.19 -22.13
CA GLY A 269 -8.96 23.76 -21.92
C GLY A 269 -8.23 23.87 -23.25
N ALA A 270 -8.83 24.55 -24.22
CA ALA A 270 -8.16 25.08 -25.41
C ALA A 270 -8.60 26.54 -25.56
#